data_88a4458ea0a216db667e9c0e42fa8804
#
_entry.id   88a4458ea0a216db667e9c0e42fa8804
#
_cell.length_a   1.000
_cell.length_b   1.000
_cell.length_c   1.000
_cell.angle_alpha   90.00
_cell.angle_beta   90.00
_cell.angle_gamma   90.00
#
_symmetry.space_group_name_H-M   'P 1'
#
loop_
_entity.id
_entity.type
_entity.pdbx_description
1 polymer ?
#
loop_
_entity_poly.entity_id
_entity_poly.type
_entity_poly.pdbx_seq_one_letter_code
_entity_poly.pdbx_strand_id
1 'polypeptide(L)'
;MVTVTKAPAYFISHGGPPTMFEHTHPAYQYWLEWGKEVRALHQQGIIRGLVFVSAHWQPEDLRQGVYVNVDEKNPLVYDFYGFPDHFYKQKVESSNPSNISSLVLDHLRSHGVPAYPTKRGIDHGVWCPLKVAFQKPFLEELTPEQRKAQPASIDTPSILPPTLSLTQVTLPASESSIDSLKLGASLRDLRDQGFAIVGGGMSVHNLRDLMRSFALAGGRGLAQIKPNSYSTSFLKALTEAMIVPPAARDEDRWSKALKLDQRSDFLPAHPTPEHFLPALVAFGAAHADEQGVETFALDEGPMGW
;
A
#
# COMPACT_ATOMS: atom_id res chain seq x y z
N MET A 1 4.72 -5.77 33.20
CA MET A 1 5.29 -5.10 32.03
C MET A 1 4.12 -4.70 31.16
N VAL A 2 3.96 -3.41 30.86
CA VAL A 2 2.95 -2.95 29.91
C VAL A 2 3.47 -3.36 28.52
N THR A 3 2.77 -4.25 27.87
CA THR A 3 3.06 -4.57 26.46
C THR A 3 2.69 -3.34 25.65
N VAL A 4 3.68 -2.57 25.19
CA VAL A 4 3.43 -1.47 24.26
C VAL A 4 2.98 -2.12 22.96
N THR A 5 1.71 -1.91 22.60
CA THR A 5 1.17 -2.44 21.35
C THR A 5 1.60 -1.49 20.23
N LYS A 6 2.48 -1.96 19.36
CA LYS A 6 3.03 -1.20 18.24
C LYS A 6 1.98 -1.06 17.13
N ALA A 7 2.00 0.06 16.42
CA ALA A 7 1.21 0.17 15.19
C ALA A 7 1.71 -0.82 14.12
N PRO A 8 0.83 -1.40 13.29
CA PRO A 8 1.22 -2.40 12.29
C PRO A 8 2.10 -1.82 11.17
N ALA A 9 2.81 -2.72 10.46
CA ALA A 9 3.32 -2.49 9.12
C ALA A 9 2.45 -3.31 8.15
N TYR A 10 1.93 -2.68 7.11
CA TYR A 10 1.07 -3.29 6.11
C TYR A 10 1.71 -3.23 4.74
N PHE A 11 1.55 -4.27 3.94
CA PHE A 11 1.63 -4.22 2.50
C PHE A 11 0.22 -4.39 1.93
N ILE A 12 -0.24 -3.43 1.15
CA ILE A 12 -1.59 -3.41 0.55
C ILE A 12 -1.45 -3.34 -0.95
N SER A 13 -1.97 -4.35 -1.65
CA SER A 13 -2.14 -4.27 -3.10
C SER A 13 -3.27 -3.26 -3.42
N HIS A 14 -2.90 -2.21 -4.18
CA HIS A 14 -3.81 -1.08 -4.43
C HIS A 14 -4.73 -1.27 -5.64
N GLY A 15 -4.48 -2.33 -6.46
CA GLY A 15 -5.23 -2.58 -7.69
C GLY A 15 -5.22 -1.43 -8.68
N GLY A 16 -6.10 -1.50 -9.66
CA GLY A 16 -6.38 -0.36 -10.53
C GLY A 16 -7.58 0.46 -10.02
N PRO A 17 -7.78 1.69 -10.55
CA PRO A 17 -8.96 2.50 -10.22
C PRO A 17 -10.30 1.78 -10.40
N PRO A 18 -10.51 0.84 -11.35
CA PRO A 18 -11.75 0.09 -11.45
C PRO A 18 -12.11 -0.74 -10.21
N THR A 19 -11.12 -1.25 -9.49
CA THR A 19 -11.35 -2.11 -8.31
C THR A 19 -12.21 -1.43 -7.24
N MET A 20 -12.14 -0.10 -7.11
CA MET A 20 -12.99 0.63 -6.14
C MET A 20 -14.50 0.61 -6.47
N PHE A 21 -14.88 0.13 -7.65
CA PHE A 21 -16.28 -0.03 -8.09
C PHE A 21 -16.70 -1.50 -8.24
N GLU A 22 -15.77 -2.42 -8.11
CA GLU A 22 -16.01 -3.86 -8.28
C GLU A 22 -16.36 -4.51 -6.93
N HIS A 23 -17.56 -4.25 -6.41
CA HIS A 23 -17.99 -4.65 -5.07
C HIS A 23 -17.90 -6.16 -4.78
N THR A 24 -17.97 -7.00 -5.82
CA THR A 24 -17.85 -8.45 -5.70
C THR A 24 -16.42 -8.94 -5.79
N HIS A 25 -15.47 -8.06 -6.13
CA HIS A 25 -14.07 -8.41 -6.23
C HIS A 25 -13.50 -8.73 -4.83
N PRO A 26 -12.76 -9.84 -4.66
CA PRO A 26 -12.21 -10.19 -3.35
C PRO A 26 -11.33 -9.11 -2.72
N ALA A 27 -10.53 -8.40 -3.52
CA ALA A 27 -9.70 -7.31 -3.03
C ALA A 27 -10.50 -6.11 -2.51
N TYR A 28 -11.66 -5.80 -3.14
CA TYR A 28 -12.59 -4.79 -2.61
C TYR A 28 -13.07 -5.17 -1.21
N GLN A 29 -13.46 -6.43 -1.01
CA GLN A 29 -13.90 -6.93 0.29
C GLN A 29 -12.76 -6.91 1.31
N TYR A 30 -11.54 -7.25 0.90
CA TYR A 30 -10.36 -7.15 1.73
C TYR A 30 -10.11 -5.70 2.19
N TRP A 31 -10.22 -4.70 1.31
CA TRP A 31 -10.05 -3.29 1.69
C TRP A 31 -11.10 -2.81 2.71
N LEU A 32 -12.34 -3.32 2.64
CA LEU A 32 -13.36 -3.03 3.67
C LEU A 32 -12.96 -3.58 5.04
N GLU A 33 -12.48 -4.83 5.10
CA GLU A 33 -12.05 -5.46 6.36
C GLU A 33 -10.77 -4.79 6.90
N TRP A 34 -9.81 -4.46 6.03
CA TRP A 34 -8.64 -3.67 6.43
C TRP A 34 -9.03 -2.29 7.00
N GLY A 35 -9.96 -1.61 6.37
CA GLY A 35 -10.47 -0.34 6.88
C GLY A 35 -11.12 -0.45 8.26
N LYS A 36 -11.88 -1.53 8.49
CA LYS A 36 -12.46 -1.84 9.80
C LYS A 36 -11.37 -2.08 10.85
N GLU A 37 -10.33 -2.85 10.52
CA GLU A 37 -9.18 -3.08 11.40
C GLU A 37 -8.48 -1.77 11.75
N VAL A 38 -8.15 -0.93 10.76
CA VAL A 38 -7.49 0.37 11.00
C VAL A 38 -8.34 1.26 11.90
N ARG A 39 -9.66 1.32 11.68
CA ARG A 39 -10.57 2.11 12.55
C ARG A 39 -10.60 1.56 13.98
N ALA A 40 -10.64 0.24 14.15
CA ALA A 40 -10.63 -0.40 15.46
C ALA A 40 -9.32 -0.09 16.23
N LEU A 41 -8.17 -0.21 15.56
CA LEU A 41 -6.87 0.11 16.15
C LEU A 41 -6.74 1.62 16.45
N HIS A 42 -7.32 2.47 15.61
CA HIS A 42 -7.37 3.91 15.87
C HIS A 42 -8.24 4.26 17.10
N GLN A 43 -9.41 3.64 17.23
CA GLN A 43 -10.30 3.80 18.38
C GLN A 43 -9.63 3.33 19.70
N GLN A 44 -8.79 2.31 19.63
CA GLN A 44 -7.99 1.81 20.74
C GLN A 44 -6.76 2.68 21.06
N GLY A 45 -6.49 3.73 20.28
CA GLY A 45 -5.32 4.60 20.43
C GLY A 45 -3.99 3.97 19.98
N ILE A 46 -4.02 2.82 19.32
CA ILE A 46 -2.84 2.11 18.79
C ILE A 46 -2.33 2.81 17.53
N ILE A 47 -3.25 3.21 16.64
CA ILE A 47 -2.91 3.96 15.42
C ILE A 47 -3.40 5.40 15.57
N ARG A 48 -2.51 6.38 15.37
CA ARG A 48 -2.83 7.80 15.27
C ARG A 48 -2.52 8.39 13.90
N GLY A 49 -1.83 7.63 13.04
CA GLY A 49 -1.50 8.05 11.69
C GLY A 49 -1.08 6.90 10.81
N LEU A 50 -1.16 7.15 9.51
CA LEU A 50 -0.71 6.27 8.44
C LEU A 50 0.42 6.96 7.68
N VAL A 51 1.54 6.28 7.50
CA VAL A 51 2.64 6.71 6.63
C VAL A 51 2.67 5.76 5.44
N PHE A 52 2.28 6.26 4.27
CA PHE A 52 2.24 5.49 3.04
C PHE A 52 3.53 5.66 2.23
N VAL A 53 4.01 4.56 1.65
CA VAL A 53 4.99 4.56 0.57
C VAL A 53 4.35 3.88 -0.62
N SER A 54 4.06 4.65 -1.69
CA SER A 54 3.30 4.19 -2.85
C SER A 54 4.21 3.91 -4.05
N ALA A 55 3.85 2.89 -4.83
CA ALA A 55 4.44 2.58 -6.13
C ALA A 55 4.33 3.75 -7.14
N HIS A 56 3.41 4.67 -6.93
CA HIS A 56 3.11 5.77 -7.84
C HIS A 56 3.83 7.08 -7.49
N TRP A 57 4.80 7.03 -6.59
CA TRP A 57 5.58 8.20 -6.26
C TRP A 57 7.07 7.91 -6.12
N GLN A 58 7.79 8.10 -7.21
CA GLN A 58 9.25 8.14 -7.28
C GLN A 58 9.73 9.60 -7.24
N PRO A 59 10.92 9.88 -6.71
CA PRO A 59 11.53 11.19 -6.85
C PRO A 59 11.72 11.57 -8.33
N GLU A 60 11.34 12.79 -8.69
CA GLU A 60 11.48 13.28 -10.07
C GLU A 60 12.90 13.73 -10.39
N ASP A 61 13.72 13.97 -9.37
CA ASP A 61 15.11 14.38 -9.50
C ASP A 61 16.07 13.27 -9.03
N LEU A 62 17.34 13.43 -9.41
CA LEU A 62 18.40 12.49 -9.07
C LEU A 62 18.98 12.69 -7.66
N ARG A 63 18.34 13.49 -6.80
CA ARG A 63 18.79 13.63 -5.41
C ARG A 63 18.61 12.32 -4.68
N GLN A 64 19.65 11.97 -3.94
CA GLN A 64 19.52 10.86 -3.01
C GLN A 64 18.54 11.22 -1.89
N GLY A 65 17.69 10.25 -1.50
CA GLY A 65 16.74 10.43 -0.43
C GLY A 65 15.30 10.24 -0.88
N VAL A 66 14.38 10.78 -0.08
CA VAL A 66 12.94 10.66 -0.28
C VAL A 66 12.25 12.01 -0.14
N TYR A 67 11.08 12.14 -0.74
CA TYR A 67 10.19 13.27 -0.52
C TYR A 67 9.04 12.90 0.39
N VAL A 68 8.63 13.82 1.25
CA VAL A 68 7.50 13.68 2.17
C VAL A 68 6.45 14.72 1.79
N ASN A 69 5.22 14.27 1.56
CA ASN A 69 4.11 15.17 1.30
C ASN A 69 3.77 15.99 2.56
N VAL A 70 3.76 17.32 2.41
CA VAL A 70 3.41 18.27 3.47
C VAL A 70 2.13 19.05 3.19
N ASP A 71 1.32 18.61 2.24
CA ASP A 71 -0.02 19.16 2.07
C ASP A 71 -0.93 18.77 3.24
N GLU A 72 -1.46 19.76 3.94
CA GLU A 72 -2.28 19.51 5.14
C GLU A 72 -3.62 18.83 4.84
N LYS A 73 -4.16 18.99 3.64
CA LYS A 73 -5.45 18.44 3.20
C LYS A 73 -5.35 17.26 2.23
N ASN A 74 -4.14 16.82 1.90
CA ASN A 74 -3.90 15.72 0.96
C ASN A 74 -4.78 15.76 -0.30
N PRO A 75 -4.62 16.74 -1.21
CA PRO A 75 -5.35 16.73 -2.48
C PRO A 75 -5.09 15.42 -3.22
N LEU A 76 -6.11 14.91 -3.93
CA LEU A 76 -5.96 13.67 -4.69
C LEU A 76 -5.22 13.94 -6.00
N VAL A 77 -4.23 13.11 -6.28
CA VAL A 77 -3.58 13.04 -7.59
C VAL A 77 -4.28 11.95 -8.40
N TYR A 78 -4.84 12.31 -9.55
CA TYR A 78 -5.46 11.37 -10.48
C TYR A 78 -4.42 10.98 -11.52
N ASP A 79 -3.47 10.17 -11.11
CA ASP A 79 -2.29 9.71 -11.87
C ASP A 79 -2.62 8.55 -12.81
N PHE A 80 -3.80 8.57 -13.39
CA PHE A 80 -4.29 7.63 -14.39
C PHE A 80 -5.06 8.39 -15.48
N TYR A 81 -5.27 7.75 -16.62
CA TYR A 81 -5.93 8.38 -17.77
C TYR A 81 -6.73 7.36 -18.58
N GLY A 82 -7.64 7.87 -19.42
CA GLY A 82 -8.48 7.05 -20.30
C GLY A 82 -9.68 6.39 -19.62
N PHE A 83 -9.98 6.75 -18.36
CA PHE A 83 -11.16 6.27 -17.64
C PHE A 83 -12.36 7.22 -17.81
N PRO A 84 -13.59 6.74 -17.61
CA PRO A 84 -14.79 7.57 -17.58
C PRO A 84 -14.74 8.67 -16.52
N ASP A 85 -15.45 9.77 -16.74
CA ASP A 85 -15.44 10.98 -15.90
C ASP A 85 -15.69 10.74 -14.41
N HIS A 86 -16.49 9.74 -14.06
CA HIS A 86 -16.81 9.45 -12.65
C HIS A 86 -15.59 8.96 -11.84
N PHE A 87 -14.54 8.42 -12.49
CA PHE A 87 -13.30 8.08 -11.82
C PHE A 87 -12.56 9.32 -11.30
N TYR A 88 -12.62 10.42 -12.05
CA TYR A 88 -11.98 11.70 -11.72
C TYR A 88 -12.81 12.58 -10.76
N LYS A 89 -13.98 12.10 -10.35
CA LYS A 89 -14.88 12.79 -9.39
C LYS A 89 -14.81 12.18 -7.99
N GLN A 90 -14.01 11.11 -7.81
CA GLN A 90 -13.89 10.47 -6.51
C GLN A 90 -13.25 11.41 -5.49
N LYS A 91 -13.64 11.27 -4.23
CA LYS A 91 -13.13 12.10 -3.13
C LYS A 91 -12.77 11.22 -1.94
N VAL A 92 -11.60 11.49 -1.38
CA VAL A 92 -11.14 10.96 -0.10
C VAL A 92 -10.65 12.17 0.70
N GLU A 93 -11.27 12.41 1.85
CA GLU A 93 -10.87 13.49 2.74
C GLU A 93 -9.98 12.92 3.84
N SER A 94 -8.79 13.48 3.97
CA SER A 94 -7.83 13.13 5.01
C SER A 94 -7.03 14.35 5.42
N SER A 95 -6.39 14.29 6.58
CA SER A 95 -5.56 15.37 7.11
C SER A 95 -4.12 14.90 7.29
N ASN A 96 -3.19 15.83 7.04
CA ASN A 96 -1.76 15.66 7.28
C ASN A 96 -1.26 16.90 8.05
N PRO A 97 -1.54 17.01 9.34
CA PRO A 97 -1.13 18.17 10.11
C PRO A 97 0.38 18.43 9.99
N SER A 98 0.77 19.70 9.89
CA SER A 98 2.17 20.10 9.64
C SER A 98 3.16 19.57 10.69
N ASN A 99 2.73 19.42 11.93
CA ASN A 99 3.54 18.80 12.99
C ASN A 99 3.78 17.30 12.76
N ILE A 100 2.88 16.60 12.05
CA ILE A 100 3.03 15.18 11.73
C ILE A 100 3.97 15.00 10.55
N SER A 101 3.77 15.73 9.45
CA SER A 101 4.70 15.65 8.31
C SER A 101 6.11 16.09 8.68
N SER A 102 6.26 17.11 9.55
CA SER A 102 7.56 17.51 10.11
C SER A 102 8.18 16.40 10.97
N LEU A 103 7.37 15.73 11.80
CA LEU A 103 7.85 14.60 12.60
C LEU A 103 8.39 13.48 11.71
N VAL A 104 7.70 13.13 10.61
CA VAL A 104 8.17 12.11 9.66
C VAL A 104 9.47 12.56 8.98
N LEU A 105 9.56 13.81 8.55
CA LEU A 105 10.77 14.39 7.95
C LEU A 105 11.97 14.31 8.90
N ASP A 106 11.80 14.79 10.14
CA ASP A 106 12.87 14.85 11.12
C ASP A 106 13.27 13.44 11.58
N HIS A 107 12.30 12.53 11.67
CA HIS A 107 12.57 11.13 11.96
C HIS A 107 13.44 10.47 10.88
N LEU A 108 13.09 10.60 9.61
CA LEU A 108 13.90 10.07 8.49
C LEU A 108 15.32 10.63 8.49
N ARG A 109 15.44 11.95 8.67
CA ARG A 109 16.74 12.63 8.72
C ARG A 109 17.61 12.15 9.90
N SER A 110 17.01 11.94 11.06
CA SER A 110 17.74 11.43 12.25
C SER A 110 18.24 10.00 12.06
N HIS A 111 17.61 9.24 11.14
CA HIS A 111 18.03 7.90 10.75
C HIS A 111 18.94 7.88 9.50
N GLY A 112 19.48 9.04 9.11
CA GLY A 112 20.43 9.16 8.01
C GLY A 112 19.81 9.09 6.61
N VAL A 113 18.47 9.16 6.50
CA VAL A 113 17.77 9.24 5.21
C VAL A 113 17.56 10.71 4.85
N PRO A 114 18.17 11.22 3.78
CA PRO A 114 17.88 12.57 3.30
C PRO A 114 16.38 12.66 2.95
N ALA A 115 15.65 13.57 3.58
CA ALA A 115 14.23 13.73 3.38
C ALA A 115 13.87 15.19 3.09
N TYR A 116 13.05 15.42 2.07
CA TYR A 116 12.71 16.74 1.56
C TYR A 116 11.19 16.94 1.60
N PRO A 117 10.72 18.12 2.06
CA PRO A 117 9.29 18.43 2.03
C PRO A 117 8.85 18.77 0.61
N THR A 118 7.67 18.34 0.22
CA THR A 118 7.01 18.78 -1.01
C THR A 118 5.50 18.78 -0.87
N LYS A 119 4.83 19.60 -1.68
CA LYS A 119 3.37 19.60 -1.79
C LYS A 119 2.99 18.88 -3.07
N ARG A 120 2.40 17.72 -2.95
CA ARG A 120 1.96 16.91 -4.08
C ARG A 120 0.53 16.36 -3.91
N GLY A 121 0.14 16.08 -2.68
CA GLY A 121 -1.06 15.30 -2.40
C GLY A 121 -0.79 13.79 -2.37
N ILE A 122 -1.85 12.98 -2.51
CA ILE A 122 -1.80 11.51 -2.47
C ILE A 122 -2.26 10.90 -3.80
N ASP A 123 -1.52 9.91 -4.30
CA ASP A 123 -1.82 9.23 -5.57
C ASP A 123 -2.83 8.08 -5.40
N HIS A 124 -3.25 7.48 -6.54
CA HIS A 124 -4.28 6.44 -6.51
C HIS A 124 -3.82 5.16 -5.81
N GLY A 125 -2.54 4.86 -5.74
CA GLY A 125 -2.01 3.75 -4.94
C GLY A 125 -2.29 3.92 -3.44
N VAL A 126 -2.53 5.14 -2.99
CA VAL A 126 -2.94 5.47 -1.62
C VAL A 126 -4.46 5.61 -1.52
N TRP A 127 -5.07 6.47 -2.35
CA TRP A 127 -6.46 6.84 -2.13
C TRP A 127 -7.49 5.84 -2.66
N CYS A 128 -7.17 4.97 -3.64
CA CYS A 128 -8.13 3.95 -4.11
C CYS A 128 -8.48 2.93 -3.00
N PRO A 129 -7.52 2.30 -2.31
CA PRO A 129 -7.84 1.47 -1.15
C PRO A 129 -8.56 2.23 -0.05
N LEU A 130 -8.13 3.47 0.24
CA LEU A 130 -8.76 4.30 1.27
C LEU A 130 -10.18 4.72 0.91
N LYS A 131 -10.50 4.90 -0.39
CA LYS A 131 -11.85 5.19 -0.87
C LYS A 131 -12.83 4.10 -0.45
N VAL A 132 -12.42 2.85 -0.53
CA VAL A 132 -13.23 1.69 -0.13
C VAL A 132 -13.18 1.51 1.39
N ALA A 133 -11.99 1.51 1.98
CA ALA A 133 -11.77 1.27 3.40
C ALA A 133 -12.53 2.24 4.32
N PHE A 134 -12.72 3.49 3.88
CA PHE A 134 -13.35 4.57 4.66
C PHE A 134 -14.67 5.07 4.04
N GLN A 135 -15.27 4.31 3.14
CA GLN A 135 -16.60 4.62 2.62
C GLN A 135 -17.66 4.51 3.71
N LYS A 136 -18.67 5.38 3.66
CA LYS A 136 -19.80 5.33 4.60
C LYS A 136 -21.08 4.79 3.91
N PRO A 137 -21.95 4.08 4.65
CA PRO A 137 -21.74 3.63 6.03
C PRO A 137 -20.58 2.65 6.14
N PHE A 138 -19.92 2.58 7.29
CA PHE A 138 -18.84 1.60 7.50
C PHE A 138 -19.37 0.18 7.49
N LEU A 139 -18.52 -0.78 7.11
CA LEU A 139 -18.89 -2.19 6.99
C LEU A 139 -19.54 -2.73 8.28
N GLU A 140 -19.01 -2.37 9.46
CA GLU A 140 -19.52 -2.77 10.76
C GLU A 140 -20.90 -2.17 11.10
N GLU A 141 -21.29 -1.11 10.42
CA GLU A 141 -22.60 -0.44 10.59
C GLU A 141 -23.71 -1.08 9.73
N LEU A 142 -23.35 -2.01 8.81
CA LEU A 142 -24.27 -2.62 7.86
C LEU A 142 -24.76 -3.99 8.32
N THR A 143 -26.05 -4.26 8.13
CA THR A 143 -26.59 -5.62 8.24
C THR A 143 -26.08 -6.51 7.09
N PRO A 144 -26.14 -7.86 7.21
CA PRO A 144 -25.77 -8.76 6.12
C PRO A 144 -26.53 -8.50 4.81
N GLU A 145 -27.82 -8.14 4.91
CA GLU A 145 -28.67 -7.79 3.77
C GLU A 145 -28.22 -6.48 3.11
N GLN A 146 -27.92 -5.47 3.93
CA GLN A 146 -27.41 -4.18 3.45
C GLN A 146 -26.05 -4.32 2.76
N ARG A 147 -25.15 -5.16 3.29
CA ARG A 147 -23.84 -5.45 2.65
C ARG A 147 -24.00 -6.04 1.25
N LYS A 148 -25.04 -6.86 1.02
CA LYS A 148 -25.34 -7.44 -0.29
C LYS A 148 -26.00 -6.45 -1.25
N ALA A 149 -26.77 -5.52 -0.73
CA ALA A 149 -27.61 -4.60 -1.51
C ALA A 149 -26.94 -3.28 -1.90
N GLN A 150 -25.82 -2.93 -1.24
CA GLN A 150 -25.27 -1.59 -1.39
C GLN A 150 -24.15 -1.53 -2.43
N PRO A 151 -24.38 -0.86 -3.58
CA PRO A 151 -23.29 -0.27 -4.34
C PRO A 151 -22.71 0.88 -3.51
N ALA A 152 -21.39 0.96 -3.39
CA ALA A 152 -20.76 2.19 -2.90
C ALA A 152 -21.31 3.36 -3.71
N SER A 153 -21.87 4.36 -3.06
CA SER A 153 -22.30 5.54 -3.77
C SER A 153 -21.06 6.21 -4.35
N ILE A 154 -20.98 6.24 -5.67
CA ILE A 154 -19.89 6.85 -6.44
C ILE A 154 -19.66 8.30 -5.99
N ASP A 155 -20.69 8.96 -5.51
CA ASP A 155 -20.70 10.38 -5.18
C ASP A 155 -20.42 10.70 -3.71
N THR A 156 -20.40 9.70 -2.83
CA THR A 156 -20.18 9.95 -1.40
C THR A 156 -18.66 10.00 -1.11
N PRO A 157 -18.15 11.10 -0.54
CA PRO A 157 -16.76 11.17 -0.11
C PRO A 157 -16.46 10.10 0.93
N SER A 158 -15.29 9.48 0.86
CA SER A 158 -14.74 8.71 1.97
C SER A 158 -13.95 9.64 2.87
N ILE A 159 -14.19 9.57 4.18
CA ILE A 159 -13.64 10.52 5.14
C ILE A 159 -12.91 9.75 6.23
N LEU A 160 -11.61 9.97 6.31
CA LEU A 160 -10.81 9.46 7.42
C LEU A 160 -11.15 10.24 8.71
N PRO A 161 -11.08 9.60 9.88
CA PRO A 161 -11.23 10.33 11.15
C PRO A 161 -10.27 11.52 11.21
N PRO A 162 -10.70 12.71 11.65
CA PRO A 162 -9.84 13.92 11.69
C PRO A 162 -8.58 13.73 12.55
N THR A 163 -8.63 12.81 13.50
CA THR A 163 -7.52 12.45 14.40
C THR A 163 -6.61 11.35 13.85
N LEU A 164 -6.93 10.77 12.69
CA LEU A 164 -6.09 9.83 11.97
C LEU A 164 -5.35 10.56 10.86
N SER A 165 -4.10 10.92 11.10
CA SER A 165 -3.28 11.61 10.10
C SER A 165 -2.85 10.68 8.96
N LEU A 166 -2.61 11.26 7.78
CA LEU A 166 -2.13 10.53 6.60
C LEU A 166 -0.99 11.30 5.94
N THR A 167 0.19 10.71 5.94
CA THR A 167 1.39 11.25 5.28
C THR A 167 1.85 10.29 4.19
N GLN A 168 2.23 10.80 3.02
CA GLN A 168 2.83 9.99 1.96
C GLN A 168 4.31 10.33 1.79
N VAL A 169 5.13 9.28 1.54
CA VAL A 169 6.57 9.34 1.30
C VAL A 169 6.87 8.66 -0.04
N THR A 170 7.87 9.13 -0.79
CA THR A 170 8.30 8.48 -2.04
C THR A 170 9.00 7.15 -1.78
N LEU A 171 9.07 6.34 -2.81
CA LEU A 171 10.10 5.31 -2.92
C LEU A 171 11.52 5.95 -2.90
N PRO A 172 12.57 5.17 -2.57
CA PRO A 172 13.95 5.63 -2.74
C PRO A 172 14.25 5.90 -4.22
N ALA A 173 15.04 6.96 -4.49
CA ALA A 173 15.43 7.32 -5.87
C ALA A 173 16.24 6.24 -6.61
N SER A 174 16.88 5.32 -5.87
CA SER A 174 17.62 4.19 -6.45
C SER A 174 16.73 3.08 -7.00
N GLU A 175 15.45 3.05 -6.60
CA GLU A 175 14.51 1.95 -6.88
C GLU A 175 15.11 0.55 -6.62
N SER A 176 16.00 0.44 -5.62
CA SER A 176 16.64 -0.81 -5.26
C SER A 176 15.94 -1.52 -4.11
N SER A 177 15.96 -2.85 -4.12
CA SER A 177 15.40 -3.70 -3.07
C SER A 177 16.02 -3.38 -1.70
N ILE A 178 17.35 -3.21 -1.63
CA ILE A 178 18.04 -2.95 -0.36
C ILE A 178 17.69 -1.58 0.21
N ASP A 179 17.58 -0.53 -0.63
CA ASP A 179 17.25 0.80 -0.14
C ASP A 179 15.77 0.91 0.28
N SER A 180 14.88 0.14 -0.35
CA SER A 180 13.48 0.03 0.08
C SER A 180 13.36 -0.65 1.45
N LEU A 181 14.10 -1.72 1.70
CA LEU A 181 14.19 -2.36 3.04
C LEU A 181 14.76 -1.38 4.09
N LYS A 182 15.83 -0.64 3.75
CA LYS A 182 16.42 0.37 4.64
C LYS A 182 15.48 1.53 4.91
N LEU A 183 14.72 2.00 3.90
CA LEU A 183 13.69 3.01 4.12
C LEU A 183 12.64 2.50 5.12
N GLY A 184 12.17 1.27 4.94
CA GLY A 184 11.26 0.63 5.91
C GLY A 184 11.85 0.58 7.31
N ALA A 185 13.11 0.14 7.45
CA ALA A 185 13.79 0.07 8.74
C ALA A 185 13.94 1.46 9.39
N SER A 186 14.20 2.50 8.60
CA SER A 186 14.26 3.87 9.11
C SER A 186 12.91 4.43 9.56
N LEU A 187 11.79 3.90 9.07
CA LEU A 187 10.44 4.28 9.49
C LEU A 187 9.92 3.44 10.68
N ARG A 188 10.61 2.37 11.04
CA ARG A 188 10.17 1.36 12.03
C ARG A 188 9.76 1.97 13.37
N ASP A 189 10.59 2.84 13.94
CA ASP A 189 10.35 3.41 15.27
C ASP A 189 9.15 4.37 15.32
N LEU A 190 8.66 4.84 14.17
CA LEU A 190 7.39 5.58 14.11
C LEU A 190 6.21 4.69 14.52
N ARG A 191 6.32 3.36 14.37
CA ARG A 191 5.29 2.41 14.78
C ARG A 191 5.10 2.41 16.30
N ASP A 192 6.19 2.55 17.06
CA ASP A 192 6.13 2.69 18.52
C ASP A 192 5.47 4.02 18.95
N GLN A 193 5.41 4.99 18.04
CA GLN A 193 4.75 6.27 18.23
C GLN A 193 3.31 6.27 17.68
N GLY A 194 2.77 5.12 17.26
CA GLY A 194 1.41 4.98 16.77
C GLY A 194 1.21 5.29 15.28
N PHE A 195 2.26 5.27 14.47
CA PHE A 195 2.14 5.42 13.01
C PHE A 195 2.24 4.06 12.32
N ALA A 196 1.17 3.62 11.68
CA ALA A 196 1.24 2.44 10.82
C ALA A 196 2.00 2.78 9.54
N ILE A 197 2.94 1.91 9.16
CA ILE A 197 3.68 2.02 7.90
C ILE A 197 2.96 1.19 6.85
N VAL A 198 2.60 1.80 5.73
CA VAL A 198 1.80 1.15 4.69
C VAL A 198 2.53 1.22 3.34
N GLY A 199 2.97 0.08 2.85
CA GLY A 199 3.44 -0.06 1.48
C GLY A 199 2.26 -0.26 0.53
N GLY A 200 2.01 0.68 -0.38
CA GLY A 200 0.99 0.59 -1.42
C GLY A 200 1.60 0.17 -2.76
N GLY A 201 1.45 -1.08 -3.14
CA GLY A 201 2.03 -1.65 -4.34
C GLY A 201 1.16 -2.73 -4.96
N MET A 202 1.77 -3.74 -5.58
CA MET A 202 1.12 -4.95 -6.07
C MET A 202 2.07 -6.15 -5.89
N SER A 203 1.53 -7.30 -5.53
CA SER A 203 2.34 -8.52 -5.42
C SER A 203 2.81 -9.05 -6.77
N VAL A 204 2.04 -8.83 -7.83
CA VAL A 204 2.42 -8.98 -9.25
C VAL A 204 1.81 -7.83 -10.03
N HIS A 205 2.58 -7.20 -10.91
CA HIS A 205 2.13 -6.07 -11.72
C HIS A 205 2.75 -6.08 -13.12
N ASN A 206 2.01 -6.62 -14.08
CA ASN A 206 2.41 -6.63 -15.50
C ASN A 206 1.26 -6.13 -16.39
N LEU A 207 1.15 -4.81 -16.51
CA LEU A 207 0.11 -4.19 -17.34
C LEU A 207 0.20 -4.57 -18.82
N ARG A 208 1.39 -4.90 -19.35
CA ARG A 208 1.53 -5.32 -20.73
C ARG A 208 0.80 -6.66 -20.97
N ASP A 209 1.04 -7.63 -20.11
CA ASP A 209 0.38 -8.93 -20.20
C ASP A 209 -1.11 -8.82 -19.82
N LEU A 210 -1.48 -7.92 -18.92
CA LEU A 210 -2.87 -7.62 -18.61
C LEU A 210 -3.62 -7.12 -19.85
N MET A 211 -3.09 -6.12 -20.54
CA MET A 211 -3.71 -5.57 -21.75
C MET A 211 -3.78 -6.61 -22.87
N ARG A 212 -2.74 -7.45 -22.99
CA ARG A 212 -2.75 -8.57 -23.92
C ARG A 212 -3.83 -9.60 -23.59
N SER A 213 -3.99 -9.92 -22.31
CA SER A 213 -5.02 -10.85 -21.83
C SER A 213 -6.42 -10.32 -22.10
N PHE A 214 -6.67 -9.03 -21.90
CA PHE A 214 -7.93 -8.38 -22.27
C PHE A 214 -8.21 -8.44 -23.77
N ALA A 215 -7.22 -8.18 -24.61
CA ALA A 215 -7.38 -8.27 -26.05
C ALA A 215 -7.75 -9.70 -26.50
N LEU A 216 -7.12 -10.72 -25.93
CA LEU A 216 -7.42 -12.14 -26.20
C LEU A 216 -8.79 -12.57 -25.66
N ALA A 217 -9.23 -12.00 -24.54
CA ALA A 217 -10.54 -12.29 -23.94
C ALA A 217 -11.70 -11.52 -24.60
N GLY A 218 -11.45 -10.75 -25.66
CA GLY A 218 -12.47 -9.95 -26.34
C GLY A 218 -13.03 -8.81 -25.47
N GLY A 219 -12.21 -8.22 -24.59
CA GLY A 219 -12.58 -7.14 -23.70
C GLY A 219 -13.43 -7.54 -22.49
N ARG A 220 -13.52 -8.82 -22.19
CA ARG A 220 -14.21 -9.33 -21.01
C ARG A 220 -13.31 -9.16 -19.78
N GLY A 221 -13.84 -8.59 -18.69
CA GLY A 221 -13.11 -8.08 -17.54
C GLY A 221 -12.16 -9.06 -16.82
N LEU A 222 -11.51 -8.60 -15.75
CA LEU A 222 -10.49 -9.31 -14.94
C LEU A 222 -10.91 -10.72 -14.51
N ALA A 223 -12.18 -10.95 -14.22
CA ALA A 223 -12.72 -12.24 -13.77
C ALA A 223 -12.48 -13.45 -14.73
N GLN A 224 -11.93 -13.21 -15.90
CA GLN A 224 -11.58 -14.27 -16.87
C GLN A 224 -10.07 -14.45 -17.06
N ILE A 225 -9.25 -13.63 -16.40
CA ILE A 225 -7.80 -13.76 -16.43
C ILE A 225 -7.42 -14.84 -15.41
N LYS A 226 -6.68 -15.84 -15.89
CA LYS A 226 -6.28 -16.99 -15.07
C LYS A 226 -4.86 -16.81 -14.55
N PRO A 227 -4.53 -17.41 -13.39
CA PRO A 227 -3.16 -17.56 -12.95
C PRO A 227 -2.25 -18.08 -14.06
N ASN A 228 -1.03 -17.63 -14.07
CA ASN A 228 0.01 -18.11 -14.99
C ASN A 228 1.25 -18.58 -14.21
N SER A 229 2.19 -19.22 -14.93
CA SER A 229 3.33 -19.85 -14.25
C SER A 229 4.22 -18.87 -13.50
N TYR A 230 4.44 -17.67 -14.03
CA TYR A 230 5.29 -16.68 -13.36
C TYR A 230 4.57 -16.01 -12.18
N SER A 231 3.26 -15.72 -12.29
CA SER A 231 2.52 -15.08 -11.19
C SER A 231 2.43 -16.01 -9.98
N THR A 232 1.99 -17.24 -10.19
CA THR A 232 1.89 -18.23 -9.10
C THR A 232 3.24 -18.52 -8.45
N SER A 233 4.31 -18.63 -9.24
CA SER A 233 5.65 -18.87 -8.74
C SER A 233 6.19 -17.68 -7.94
N PHE A 234 5.98 -16.45 -8.44
CA PHE A 234 6.46 -15.25 -7.79
C PHE A 234 5.68 -14.93 -6.49
N LEU A 235 4.35 -15.03 -6.51
CA LEU A 235 3.51 -14.86 -5.33
C LEU A 235 3.94 -15.78 -4.19
N LYS A 236 4.13 -17.08 -4.50
CA LYS A 236 4.64 -18.03 -3.51
C LYS A 236 6.00 -17.61 -2.94
N ALA A 237 6.93 -17.21 -3.81
CA ALA A 237 8.26 -16.77 -3.37
C ALA A 237 8.21 -15.50 -2.52
N LEU A 238 7.33 -14.55 -2.87
CA LEU A 238 7.10 -13.33 -2.09
C LEU A 238 6.59 -13.67 -0.68
N THR A 239 5.55 -14.50 -0.57
CA THR A 239 5.02 -14.96 0.72
C THR A 239 6.11 -15.63 1.56
N GLU A 240 6.88 -16.58 0.98
CA GLU A 240 7.96 -17.27 1.68
C GLU A 240 9.11 -16.35 2.11
N ALA A 241 9.30 -15.22 1.42
CA ALA A 241 10.31 -14.23 1.75
C ALA A 241 9.86 -13.26 2.86
N MET A 242 8.54 -12.98 2.95
CA MET A 242 7.97 -12.04 3.92
C MET A 242 7.56 -12.71 5.22
N ILE A 243 7.12 -13.98 5.17
CA ILE A 243 6.76 -14.77 6.35
C ILE A 243 7.99 -15.51 6.87
N VAL A 244 8.89 -14.78 7.51
CA VAL A 244 10.09 -15.33 8.11
C VAL A 244 10.01 -15.28 9.64
N PRO A 245 10.62 -16.26 10.36
CA PRO A 245 10.67 -16.20 11.80
C PRO A 245 11.46 -14.98 12.28
N PRO A 246 11.23 -14.53 13.52
CA PRO A 246 12.05 -13.51 14.16
C PRO A 246 13.55 -13.84 14.08
N ALA A 247 14.37 -12.83 13.89
CA ALA A 247 15.83 -12.97 13.81
C ALA A 247 16.50 -11.80 14.53
N ALA A 248 17.74 -12.02 14.98
CA ALA A 248 18.47 -11.01 15.74
C ALA A 248 18.92 -9.80 14.89
N ARG A 249 19.07 -10.01 13.57
CA ARG A 249 19.55 -8.98 12.63
C ARG A 249 18.66 -8.89 11.41
N ASP A 250 18.51 -7.69 10.90
CA ASP A 250 17.73 -7.40 9.68
C ASP A 250 18.30 -8.13 8.45
N GLU A 251 19.61 -8.21 8.30
CA GLU A 251 20.24 -8.88 7.17
C GLU A 251 19.86 -10.36 7.08
N ASP A 252 19.72 -11.02 8.22
CA ASP A 252 19.31 -12.43 8.26
C ASP A 252 17.85 -12.58 7.80
N ARG A 253 16.97 -11.65 8.21
CA ARG A 253 15.55 -11.61 7.80
C ARG A 253 15.41 -11.26 6.32
N TRP A 254 16.16 -10.28 5.83
CA TRP A 254 16.04 -9.76 4.47
C TRP A 254 16.68 -10.65 3.40
N SER A 255 17.46 -11.65 3.80
CA SER A 255 18.25 -12.49 2.89
C SER A 255 17.46 -13.17 1.78
N LYS A 256 16.21 -13.58 2.05
CA LYS A 256 15.30 -14.13 1.03
C LYS A 256 14.67 -13.02 0.17
N ALA A 257 14.24 -11.94 0.79
CA ALA A 257 13.62 -10.82 0.11
C ALA A 257 14.56 -10.16 -0.91
N LEU A 258 15.85 -10.04 -0.57
CA LEU A 258 16.90 -9.53 -1.47
C LEU A 258 17.23 -10.44 -2.66
N LYS A 259 16.69 -11.65 -2.71
CA LYS A 259 16.87 -12.56 -3.85
C LYS A 259 15.66 -12.58 -4.78
N LEU A 260 14.57 -11.90 -4.43
CA LEU A 260 13.35 -11.92 -5.24
C LEU A 260 13.56 -11.26 -6.60
N ASP A 261 14.28 -10.14 -6.65
CA ASP A 261 14.57 -9.41 -7.89
C ASP A 261 15.62 -10.12 -8.80
N GLN A 262 16.29 -11.17 -8.29
CA GLN A 262 17.24 -11.99 -9.03
C GLN A 262 16.59 -13.24 -9.64
N ARG A 263 15.31 -13.48 -9.38
CA ARG A 263 14.58 -14.64 -9.89
C ARG A 263 14.24 -14.46 -11.37
N SER A 264 14.19 -15.57 -12.10
CA SER A 264 13.83 -15.58 -13.53
C SER A 264 12.37 -15.16 -13.80
N ASP A 265 11.49 -15.29 -12.79
CA ASP A 265 10.10 -14.87 -12.85
C ASP A 265 9.85 -13.43 -12.37
N PHE A 266 10.90 -12.72 -11.89
CA PHE A 266 10.75 -11.33 -11.42
C PHE A 266 10.34 -10.36 -12.54
N LEU A 267 11.11 -10.30 -13.64
CA LEU A 267 10.78 -9.41 -14.76
C LEU A 267 9.44 -9.73 -15.44
N PRO A 268 9.03 -11.00 -15.59
CA PRO A 268 7.66 -11.32 -15.97
C PRO A 268 6.60 -10.83 -14.99
N ALA A 269 6.85 -10.92 -13.69
CA ALA A 269 5.93 -10.45 -12.63
C ALA A 269 5.94 -8.92 -12.49
N HIS A 270 7.11 -8.31 -12.59
CA HIS A 270 7.36 -6.87 -12.44
C HIS A 270 8.30 -6.38 -13.55
N PRO A 271 7.77 -6.01 -14.74
CA PRO A 271 8.59 -5.42 -15.80
C PRO A 271 9.37 -4.17 -15.38
N THR A 272 8.84 -3.47 -14.37
CA THR A 272 9.44 -2.35 -13.65
C THR A 272 9.26 -2.57 -12.14
N PRO A 273 10.21 -2.20 -11.27
CA PRO A 273 10.24 -2.65 -9.88
C PRO A 273 9.31 -1.89 -8.92
N GLU A 274 8.82 -0.72 -9.31
CA GLU A 274 8.14 0.23 -8.42
C GLU A 274 6.94 -0.36 -7.67
N HIS A 275 6.19 -1.29 -8.27
CA HIS A 275 5.04 -1.93 -7.61
C HIS A 275 5.42 -3.05 -6.62
N PHE A 276 6.62 -3.59 -6.75
CA PHE A 276 7.17 -4.56 -5.81
C PHE A 276 7.82 -3.90 -4.58
N LEU A 277 8.50 -2.77 -4.76
CA LEU A 277 9.30 -2.13 -3.71
C LEU A 277 8.53 -1.75 -2.44
N PRO A 278 7.24 -1.32 -2.49
CA PRO A 278 6.46 -1.05 -1.28
C PRO A 278 6.31 -2.24 -0.34
N ALA A 279 6.30 -3.48 -0.87
CA ALA A 279 6.31 -4.68 -0.05
C ALA A 279 7.58 -4.78 0.79
N LEU A 280 8.72 -4.42 0.20
CA LEU A 280 10.01 -4.40 0.90
C LEU A 280 10.07 -3.29 1.96
N VAL A 281 9.46 -2.13 1.69
CA VAL A 281 9.36 -1.05 2.70
C VAL A 281 8.55 -1.54 3.91
N ALA A 282 7.38 -2.14 3.68
CA ALA A 282 6.56 -2.69 4.76
C ALA A 282 7.31 -3.77 5.56
N PHE A 283 8.02 -4.66 4.87
CA PHE A 283 8.82 -5.71 5.50
C PHE A 283 10.01 -5.14 6.28
N GLY A 284 10.70 -4.13 5.75
CA GLY A 284 11.78 -3.41 6.45
C GLY A 284 11.30 -2.70 7.73
N ALA A 285 10.04 -2.24 7.74
CA ALA A 285 9.42 -1.60 8.89
C ALA A 285 9.00 -2.59 10.00
N ALA A 286 9.04 -3.90 9.76
CA ALA A 286 8.77 -4.89 10.79
C ALA A 286 9.93 -4.95 11.81
N HIS A 287 9.57 -5.06 13.11
CA HIS A 287 10.57 -5.27 14.16
C HIS A 287 11.15 -6.69 14.12
N ALA A 288 12.31 -6.89 14.73
CA ALA A 288 13.03 -8.16 14.70
C ALA A 288 12.27 -9.32 15.37
N ASP A 289 11.40 -9.00 16.31
CA ASP A 289 10.54 -9.95 17.06
C ASP A 289 9.21 -10.26 16.36
N GLU A 290 8.94 -9.64 15.20
CA GLU A 290 7.69 -9.82 14.47
C GLU A 290 7.84 -10.83 13.33
N GLN A 291 6.74 -11.52 13.05
CA GLN A 291 6.59 -12.39 11.89
C GLN A 291 5.48 -11.84 10.98
N GLY A 292 5.73 -11.84 9.68
CA GLY A 292 4.70 -11.48 8.70
C GLY A 292 3.53 -12.47 8.70
N VAL A 293 2.34 -11.97 8.39
CA VAL A 293 1.14 -12.78 8.22
C VAL A 293 0.50 -12.39 6.89
N GLU A 294 0.27 -13.37 6.03
CA GLU A 294 -0.53 -13.16 4.82
C GLU A 294 -2.01 -13.16 5.19
N THR A 295 -2.64 -12.01 5.04
CA THR A 295 -4.06 -11.82 5.36
C THR A 295 -4.95 -11.91 4.13
N PHE A 296 -4.38 -11.73 2.96
CA PHE A 296 -5.05 -11.82 1.67
C PHE A 296 -4.04 -12.16 0.57
N ALA A 297 -4.41 -13.03 -0.35
CA ALA A 297 -3.69 -13.29 -1.59
C ALA A 297 -4.69 -13.68 -2.68
N LEU A 298 -4.46 -13.17 -3.89
CA LEU A 298 -5.25 -13.50 -5.07
C LEU A 298 -4.34 -13.45 -6.30
N ASP A 299 -4.31 -14.54 -7.06
CA ASP A 299 -3.56 -14.65 -8.32
C ASP A 299 -4.52 -14.45 -9.52
N GLU A 300 -4.42 -13.30 -10.14
CA GLU A 300 -5.15 -12.96 -11.37
C GLU A 300 -4.19 -12.89 -12.58
N GLY A 301 -3.18 -13.76 -12.60
CA GLY A 301 -2.17 -13.83 -13.65
C GLY A 301 -1.27 -12.59 -13.65
N PRO A 302 -1.41 -11.66 -14.63
CA PRO A 302 -0.59 -10.46 -14.70
C PRO A 302 -0.75 -9.48 -13.52
N MET A 303 -1.77 -9.69 -12.69
CA MET A 303 -2.03 -8.93 -11.47
C MET A 303 -2.09 -9.88 -10.29
N GLY A 304 -1.37 -9.57 -9.22
CA GLY A 304 -1.36 -10.33 -7.97
C GLY A 304 -1.56 -9.41 -6.77
N TRP A 305 -2.30 -9.91 -5.82
CA TRP A 305 -2.71 -9.15 -4.63
C TRP A 305 -2.06 -9.70 -3.38
#